data_766bdb33eb13a6db52e8b3ac9820e54a
#
_entry.id   766bdb33eb13a6db52e8b3ac9820e54a
#
_cell.length_a   1.000
_cell.length_b   1.000
_cell.length_c   1.000
_cell.angle_alpha   90.00
_cell.angle_beta   90.00
_cell.angle_gamma   90.00
#
_symmetry.space_group_name_H-M   'P 1'
#
loop_
_entity.id
_entity.type
_entity.pdbx_description
1 polymer ?
#
loop_
_entity_poly.entity_id
_entity_poly.type
_entity_poly.pdbx_seq_one_letter_code
_entity_poly.pdbx_strand_id
1 'polypeptide(L)'
;MTTFDTIYQNIIKRIMEEGIEELNKRTGRKTKAIPGITFSLDIEKDGFPILTLRKNPLKSPISEQVWFIQGEKDTTFLRKFTKMWDPFIETDGTLSSAYGWRWRHHFGRDQLGKAIELLENDPSSRHGVIVTWDPSDDGYGGTPKKNVPCPYTYTINIIG
;
A
#
# COMPACT_ATOMS: atom_id res chain seq x y z
N MET A 1 1.41 17.45 -18.16
CA MET A 1 0.44 16.52 -17.57
C MET A 1 0.84 15.13 -18.03
N THR A 2 1.05 14.21 -17.13
CA THR A 2 1.46 12.83 -17.40
C THR A 2 0.26 11.95 -17.71
N THR A 3 0.48 10.73 -18.25
CA THR A 3 -0.58 9.73 -18.39
C THR A 3 -1.26 9.44 -17.06
N PHE A 4 -0.46 9.34 -15.98
CA PHE A 4 -0.99 9.12 -14.64
C PHE A 4 -1.87 10.28 -14.14
N ASP A 5 -1.52 11.53 -14.42
CA ASP A 5 -2.37 12.68 -14.09
C ASP A 5 -3.75 12.58 -14.75
N THR A 6 -3.79 12.17 -16.01
CA THR A 6 -5.04 12.01 -16.77
C THR A 6 -5.89 10.87 -16.18
N ILE A 7 -5.29 9.74 -15.86
CA ILE A 7 -5.97 8.62 -15.20
C ILE A 7 -6.55 9.08 -13.87
N TYR A 8 -5.76 9.75 -13.04
CA TYR A 8 -6.18 10.28 -11.75
C TYR A 8 -7.36 11.24 -11.87
N GLN A 9 -7.29 12.20 -12.79
CA GLN A 9 -8.38 13.15 -13.01
C GLN A 9 -9.67 12.46 -13.45
N ASN A 10 -9.59 11.48 -14.36
CA ASN A 10 -10.75 10.72 -14.81
C ASN A 10 -11.39 9.91 -13.67
N ILE A 11 -10.57 9.31 -12.81
CA ILE A 11 -11.06 8.59 -11.62
C ILE A 11 -11.79 9.56 -10.69
N ILE A 12 -11.20 10.72 -10.38
CA ILE A 12 -11.83 11.73 -9.51
C ILE A 12 -13.13 12.23 -10.11
N LYS A 13 -13.16 12.51 -11.43
CA LYS A 13 -14.37 12.94 -12.11
C LYS A 13 -15.49 11.90 -11.97
N ARG A 14 -15.19 10.62 -12.20
CA ARG A 14 -16.16 9.53 -12.02
C ARG A 14 -16.66 9.45 -10.58
N ILE A 15 -15.78 9.55 -9.58
CA ILE A 15 -16.20 9.56 -8.18
C ILE A 15 -17.13 10.73 -7.88
N MET A 16 -16.85 11.90 -8.42
CA MET A 16 -17.69 13.09 -8.19
C MET A 16 -19.06 12.98 -8.85
N GLU A 17 -19.15 12.40 -10.04
CA GLU A 17 -20.38 12.28 -10.84
C GLU A 17 -21.23 11.06 -10.42
N GLU A 18 -20.60 9.89 -10.25
CA GLU A 18 -21.27 8.61 -10.05
C GLU A 18 -21.22 8.12 -8.59
N GLY A 19 -20.36 8.72 -7.75
CA GLY A 19 -20.07 8.23 -6.41
C GLY A 19 -21.25 8.33 -5.44
N ILE A 20 -21.46 7.27 -4.67
CA ILE A 20 -22.43 7.23 -3.57
C ILE A 20 -21.82 7.98 -2.38
N GLU A 21 -22.59 8.92 -1.86
CA GLU A 21 -22.19 9.70 -0.69
C GLU A 21 -22.59 8.97 0.60
N GLU A 22 -21.61 8.78 1.49
CA GLU A 22 -21.81 8.15 2.78
C GLU A 22 -21.10 8.94 3.90
N LEU A 23 -21.67 8.89 5.10
CA LEU A 23 -21.05 9.45 6.29
C LEU A 23 -19.99 8.47 6.83
N ASN A 24 -18.73 8.83 6.77
CA ASN A 24 -17.68 8.08 7.43
C ASN A 24 -17.77 8.29 8.96
N LYS A 25 -18.26 7.26 9.66
CA LYS A 25 -18.49 7.31 11.12
C LYS A 25 -17.21 7.59 11.93
N ARG A 26 -16.05 7.15 11.44
CA ARG A 26 -14.76 7.35 12.12
C ARG A 26 -14.28 8.80 12.08
N THR A 27 -14.52 9.49 10.97
CA THR A 27 -14.03 10.87 10.76
C THR A 27 -15.11 11.93 10.91
N GLY A 28 -16.40 11.52 10.95
CA GLY A 28 -17.53 12.44 10.93
C GLY A 28 -17.70 13.20 9.60
N ARG A 29 -16.99 12.82 8.55
CA ARG A 29 -17.00 13.49 7.24
C ARG A 29 -17.77 12.68 6.21
N LYS A 30 -18.45 13.38 5.30
CA LYS A 30 -19.04 12.77 4.13
C LYS A 30 -17.93 12.40 3.14
N THR A 31 -18.01 11.23 2.55
CA THR A 31 -17.13 10.71 1.52
C THR A 31 -17.95 10.21 0.34
N LYS A 32 -17.43 10.32 -0.86
CA LYS A 32 -17.99 9.68 -2.05
C LYS A 32 -17.12 8.50 -2.46
N ALA A 33 -17.73 7.41 -2.83
CA ALA A 33 -17.06 6.19 -3.26
C ALA A 33 -17.77 5.54 -4.45
N ILE A 34 -16.99 4.92 -5.31
CA ILE A 34 -17.47 3.99 -6.35
C ILE A 34 -16.67 2.69 -6.23
N PRO A 35 -17.29 1.53 -6.43
CA PRO A 35 -16.58 0.26 -6.39
C PRO A 35 -15.79 -0.01 -7.68
N GLY A 36 -14.79 -0.88 -7.60
CA GLY A 36 -14.20 -1.54 -8.76
C GLY A 36 -13.41 -0.64 -9.72
N ILE A 37 -12.72 0.39 -9.23
CA ILE A 37 -11.80 1.16 -10.07
C ILE A 37 -10.52 0.36 -10.27
N THR A 38 -10.18 0.13 -11.54
CA THR A 38 -8.91 -0.46 -11.96
C THR A 38 -8.28 0.39 -13.06
N PHE A 39 -6.97 0.40 -13.11
CA PHE A 39 -6.21 0.99 -14.22
C PHE A 39 -4.91 0.24 -14.41
N SER A 40 -4.32 0.38 -15.59
CA SER A 40 -3.01 -0.16 -15.92
C SER A 40 -2.08 0.97 -16.34
N LEU A 41 -0.81 0.83 -16.03
CA LEU A 41 0.27 1.70 -16.46
C LEU A 41 1.40 0.87 -17.06
N ASP A 42 1.85 1.27 -18.22
CA ASP A 42 3.09 0.79 -18.80
C ASP A 42 4.21 1.77 -18.41
N ILE A 43 5.02 1.41 -17.43
CA ILE A 43 6.02 2.33 -16.86
C ILE A 43 7.06 2.75 -17.90
N GLU A 44 7.35 1.89 -18.88
CA GLU A 44 8.29 2.21 -19.98
C GLU A 44 7.72 3.29 -20.90
N LYS A 45 6.44 3.22 -21.23
CA LYS A 45 5.76 4.18 -22.13
C LYS A 45 5.20 5.41 -21.41
N ASP A 46 4.56 5.17 -20.26
CA ASP A 46 3.79 6.17 -19.53
C ASP A 46 4.60 6.91 -18.47
N GLY A 47 5.79 6.38 -18.14
CA GLY A 47 6.64 6.87 -17.07
C GLY A 47 6.17 6.44 -15.68
N PHE A 48 6.97 6.76 -14.69
CA PHE A 48 6.67 6.43 -13.30
C PHE A 48 5.42 7.18 -12.80
N PRO A 49 4.50 6.53 -12.07
CA PRO A 49 3.20 7.09 -11.67
C PRO A 49 3.31 8.15 -10.57
N ILE A 50 3.91 9.28 -10.90
CA ILE A 50 3.95 10.46 -10.03
C ILE A 50 2.89 11.45 -10.45
N LEU A 51 2.02 11.82 -9.51
CA LEU A 51 1.04 12.88 -9.73
C LEU A 51 1.74 14.25 -9.77
N THR A 52 1.63 14.97 -10.89
CA THR A 52 2.24 16.29 -11.06
C THR A 52 1.27 17.45 -10.85
N LEU A 53 -0.02 17.18 -10.68
CA LEU A 53 -1.08 18.18 -10.45
C LEU A 53 -0.96 18.93 -9.13
N ARG A 54 -0.13 18.44 -8.22
CA ARG A 54 0.22 19.10 -6.97
C ARG A 54 1.66 18.80 -6.60
N LYS A 55 2.26 19.61 -5.72
CA LYS A 55 3.58 19.33 -5.17
C LYS A 55 3.53 18.06 -4.31
N ASN A 56 4.25 17.03 -4.73
CA ASN A 56 4.41 15.79 -3.97
C ASN A 56 5.83 15.70 -3.42
N PRO A 57 6.02 15.63 -2.10
CA PRO A 57 7.34 15.42 -1.50
C PRO A 57 7.75 13.94 -1.65
N LEU A 58 8.48 13.61 -2.72
CA LEU A 58 8.90 12.22 -3.02
C LEU A 58 9.73 11.57 -1.92
N LYS A 59 10.34 12.36 -1.07
CA LYS A 59 11.16 11.86 0.04
C LYS A 59 10.37 10.94 0.99
N SER A 60 9.12 11.30 1.27
CA SER A 60 8.24 10.51 2.14
C SER A 60 7.89 9.14 1.55
N PRO A 61 7.28 9.02 0.36
CA PRO A 61 6.93 7.71 -0.19
C PRO A 61 8.15 6.83 -0.50
N ILE A 62 9.29 7.42 -0.89
CA ILE A 62 10.51 6.63 -1.13
C ILE A 62 11.04 6.06 0.18
N SER A 63 11.14 6.87 1.25
CA SER A 63 11.58 6.37 2.55
C SER A 63 10.63 5.31 3.12
N GLU A 64 9.35 5.43 2.85
CA GLU A 64 8.32 4.48 3.25
C GLU A 64 8.52 3.13 2.54
N GLN A 65 8.76 3.13 1.23
CA GLN A 65 9.07 1.90 0.49
C GLN A 65 10.37 1.23 0.96
N VAL A 66 11.42 2.01 1.25
CA VAL A 66 12.65 1.47 1.84
C VAL A 66 12.36 0.80 3.19
N TRP A 67 11.59 1.46 4.05
CA TRP A 67 11.22 0.91 5.34
C TRP A 67 10.36 -0.37 5.22
N PHE A 68 9.45 -0.44 4.25
CA PHE A 68 8.69 -1.66 3.98
C PHE A 68 9.60 -2.82 3.53
N ILE A 69 10.54 -2.56 2.63
CA ILE A 69 11.50 -3.57 2.15
C ILE A 69 12.41 -4.06 3.28
N GLN A 70 12.78 -3.20 4.22
CA GLN A 70 13.56 -3.56 5.40
C GLN A 70 12.79 -4.50 6.35
N GLY A 71 11.48 -4.47 6.34
CA GLY A 71 10.65 -5.33 7.17
C GLY A 71 10.59 -4.93 8.63
N GLU A 72 10.82 -3.68 8.94
CA GLU A 72 10.85 -3.17 10.30
C GLU A 72 9.44 -2.84 10.83
N LYS A 73 9.26 -2.95 12.16
CA LYS A 73 8.10 -2.41 12.90
C LYS A 73 8.41 -1.06 13.53
N ASP A 74 9.68 -0.85 13.90
CA ASP A 74 10.15 0.39 14.49
C ASP A 74 10.12 1.52 13.46
N THR A 75 9.70 2.70 13.90
CA THR A 75 9.52 3.86 13.01
C THR A 75 10.68 4.85 13.06
N THR A 76 11.75 4.55 13.78
CA THR A 76 12.89 5.47 14.00
C THR A 76 13.53 5.91 12.69
N PHE A 77 13.73 4.96 11.76
CA PHE A 77 14.22 5.29 10.42
C PHE A 77 13.25 6.21 9.68
N LEU A 78 11.97 5.84 9.64
CA LEU A 78 10.94 6.52 8.88
C LEU A 78 10.70 7.96 9.38
N ARG A 79 10.76 8.17 10.70
CA ARG A 79 10.56 9.48 11.34
C ARG A 79 11.62 10.53 10.99
N LYS A 80 12.76 10.13 10.42
CA LYS A 80 13.76 11.06 9.86
C LYS A 80 13.25 11.76 8.59
N PHE A 81 12.24 11.20 7.93
CA PHE A 81 11.74 11.67 6.64
C PHE A 81 10.28 12.11 6.68
N THR A 82 9.47 11.46 7.50
CA THR A 82 8.03 11.74 7.61
C THR A 82 7.50 11.42 9.00
N LYS A 83 6.46 12.15 9.40
CA LYS A 83 5.68 11.90 10.63
C LYS A 83 4.28 11.37 10.34
N MET A 84 4.02 10.97 9.09
CA MET A 84 2.69 10.57 8.64
C MET A 84 2.15 9.35 9.41
N TRP A 85 3.04 8.49 9.89
CA TRP A 85 2.71 7.29 10.65
C TRP A 85 2.58 7.52 12.17
N ASP A 86 2.98 8.67 12.70
CA ASP A 86 2.96 8.97 14.14
C ASP A 86 1.58 8.70 14.81
N PRO A 87 0.43 9.01 14.17
CA PRO A 87 -0.88 8.72 14.76
C PRO A 87 -1.19 7.23 14.95
N PHE A 88 -0.46 6.36 14.24
CA PHE A 88 -0.69 4.92 14.21
C PHE A 88 0.32 4.14 15.06
N ILE A 89 1.31 4.81 15.65
CA ILE A 89 2.32 4.18 16.50
C ILE A 89 1.68 3.72 17.80
N GLU A 90 1.94 2.47 18.17
CA GLU A 90 1.50 1.89 19.43
C GLU A 90 2.33 2.43 20.61
N THR A 91 1.93 2.09 21.83
CA THR A 91 2.59 2.57 23.06
C THR A 91 4.04 2.10 23.21
N ASP A 92 4.40 1.00 22.57
CA ASP A 92 5.75 0.44 22.52
C ASP A 92 6.65 1.05 21.43
N GLY A 93 6.16 2.05 20.70
CA GLY A 93 6.89 2.72 19.62
C GLY A 93 6.86 2.02 18.26
N THR A 94 6.13 0.90 18.15
CA THR A 94 6.02 0.12 16.92
C THR A 94 4.71 0.34 16.17
N LEU A 95 4.65 -0.16 14.93
CA LEU A 95 3.42 -0.28 14.15
C LEU A 95 2.99 -1.75 14.12
N SER A 96 1.87 -2.07 14.79
CA SER A 96 1.37 -3.45 14.93
C SER A 96 1.08 -4.12 13.59
N SER A 97 0.67 -3.36 12.59
CA SER A 97 0.38 -3.83 11.23
C SER A 97 1.34 -3.29 10.17
N ALA A 98 2.62 -3.09 10.52
CA ALA A 98 3.65 -2.65 9.59
C ALA A 98 3.71 -3.57 8.35
N TYR A 99 3.50 -3.00 7.16
CA TYR A 99 3.34 -3.77 5.92
C TYR A 99 4.60 -4.59 5.60
N GLY A 100 5.77 -3.94 5.68
CA GLY A 100 7.04 -4.60 5.45
C GLY A 100 7.33 -5.74 6.43
N TRP A 101 6.99 -5.57 7.69
CA TRP A 101 7.10 -6.64 8.67
C TRP A 101 6.26 -7.85 8.28
N ARG A 102 5.03 -7.61 7.77
CA ARG A 102 4.16 -8.68 7.29
C ARG A 102 4.73 -9.40 6.09
N TRP A 103 5.39 -8.70 5.21
CA TRP A 103 6.04 -9.31 4.04
C TRP A 103 7.25 -10.16 4.41
N ARG A 104 7.98 -9.77 5.46
CA ARG A 104 9.27 -10.38 5.80
C ARG A 104 9.23 -11.38 6.95
N HIS A 105 8.27 -11.23 7.91
CA HIS A 105 8.36 -11.94 9.18
C HIS A 105 7.03 -12.50 9.72
N HIS A 106 5.92 -11.77 9.56
CA HIS A 106 4.68 -12.04 10.32
C HIS A 106 4.13 -13.47 10.16
N PHE A 107 4.18 -14.01 8.95
CA PHE A 107 3.63 -15.35 8.65
C PHE A 107 4.65 -16.48 8.79
N GLY A 108 5.70 -16.29 9.54
CA GLY A 108 6.76 -17.30 9.74
C GLY A 108 7.64 -17.54 8.52
N ARG A 109 7.56 -16.66 7.50
CA ARG A 109 8.40 -16.73 6.29
C ARG A 109 8.62 -15.35 5.69
N ASP A 110 9.76 -15.20 5.03
CA ASP A 110 10.05 -14.04 4.20
C ASP A 110 9.35 -14.18 2.84
N GLN A 111 8.11 -13.69 2.75
CA GLN A 111 7.32 -13.78 1.53
C GLN A 111 7.98 -13.00 0.38
N LEU A 112 8.52 -11.80 0.64
CA LEU A 112 9.15 -10.97 -0.38
C LEU A 112 10.41 -11.65 -0.94
N GLY A 113 11.31 -12.13 -0.07
CA GLY A 113 12.49 -12.86 -0.49
C GLY A 113 12.15 -14.12 -1.26
N LYS A 114 11.15 -14.89 -0.79
CA LYS A 114 10.71 -16.11 -1.47
C LYS A 114 10.02 -15.86 -2.81
N ALA A 115 9.32 -14.75 -2.98
CA ALA A 115 8.75 -14.39 -4.28
C ALA A 115 9.83 -14.02 -5.29
N ILE A 116 10.89 -13.33 -4.87
CA ILE A 116 12.04 -13.01 -5.71
C ILE A 116 12.77 -14.31 -6.12
N GLU A 117 13.14 -15.14 -5.15
CA GLU A 117 13.79 -16.45 -5.39
C GLU A 117 12.99 -17.34 -6.35
N LEU A 118 11.66 -17.35 -6.19
CA LEU A 118 10.77 -18.10 -7.08
C LEU A 118 10.89 -17.62 -8.53
N LEU A 119 10.81 -16.31 -8.76
CA LEU A 119 10.84 -15.75 -10.11
C LEU A 119 12.23 -15.80 -10.76
N GLU A 120 13.30 -15.80 -9.96
CA GLU A 120 14.66 -16.06 -10.45
C GLU A 120 14.83 -17.50 -10.95
N ASN A 121 14.22 -18.48 -10.27
CA ASN A 121 14.33 -19.89 -10.61
C ASN A 121 13.27 -20.37 -11.64
N ASP A 122 12.07 -19.77 -11.58
CA ASP A 122 10.95 -20.07 -12.50
C ASP A 122 10.25 -18.75 -12.89
N PRO A 123 10.77 -18.04 -13.92
CA PRO A 123 10.16 -16.80 -14.40
C PRO A 123 8.70 -16.94 -14.87
N SER A 124 8.28 -18.15 -15.23
CA SER A 124 6.91 -18.43 -15.68
C SER A 124 5.91 -18.66 -14.54
N SER A 125 6.40 -18.72 -13.31
CA SER A 125 5.58 -18.98 -12.12
C SER A 125 4.52 -17.89 -11.91
N ARG A 126 3.32 -18.35 -11.55
CA ARG A 126 2.19 -17.50 -11.17
C ARG A 126 1.98 -17.46 -9.64
N HIS A 127 2.93 -18.00 -8.88
CA HIS A 127 2.85 -18.11 -7.43
C HIS A 127 3.58 -16.97 -6.68
N GLY A 128 4.03 -15.94 -7.40
CA GLY A 128 4.62 -14.75 -6.82
C GLY A 128 3.58 -13.90 -6.09
N VAL A 129 3.11 -14.37 -4.93
CA VAL A 129 2.07 -13.75 -4.12
C VAL A 129 2.62 -13.36 -2.76
N ILE A 130 2.39 -12.10 -2.38
CA ILE A 130 2.75 -11.55 -1.07
C ILE A 130 1.46 -11.08 -0.40
N VAL A 131 1.12 -11.65 0.75
CA VAL A 131 -0.07 -11.31 1.53
C VAL A 131 0.30 -10.35 2.65
N THR A 132 -0.48 -9.29 2.81
CA THR A 132 -0.30 -8.32 3.90
C THR A 132 -1.41 -8.48 4.95
N TRP A 133 -2.62 -8.76 4.52
CA TRP A 133 -3.78 -8.91 5.40
C TRP A 133 -3.74 -10.25 6.14
N ASP A 134 -3.96 -10.19 7.46
CA ASP A 134 -4.10 -11.37 8.31
C ASP A 134 -5.57 -11.50 8.75
N PRO A 135 -6.32 -12.44 8.18
CA PRO A 135 -7.75 -12.60 8.51
C PRO A 135 -7.99 -13.09 9.94
N SER A 136 -6.98 -13.61 10.60
CA SER A 136 -7.07 -14.03 12.01
C SER A 136 -6.92 -12.88 13.00
N ASP A 137 -6.39 -11.71 12.57
CA ASP A 137 -6.00 -10.63 13.45
C ASP A 137 -6.42 -9.23 12.97
N ASP A 138 -6.79 -9.06 11.70
CA ASP A 138 -7.18 -7.77 11.15
C ASP A 138 -8.69 -7.61 10.96
N GLY A 139 -9.16 -6.37 11.00
CA GLY A 139 -10.54 -6.03 10.72
C GLY A 139 -11.51 -6.40 11.84
N TYR A 140 -12.70 -6.85 11.47
CA TYR A 140 -13.74 -7.21 12.43
C TYR A 140 -13.38 -8.51 13.17
N GLY A 141 -13.53 -8.50 14.48
CA GLY A 141 -13.23 -9.66 15.34
C GLY A 141 -11.74 -9.87 15.64
N GLY A 142 -10.86 -9.06 15.06
CA GLY A 142 -9.44 -9.06 15.40
C GLY A 142 -9.11 -8.23 16.64
N THR A 143 -7.84 -8.26 17.04
CA THR A 143 -7.32 -7.43 18.12
C THR A 143 -7.46 -5.93 17.76
N PRO A 144 -8.00 -5.07 18.64
CA PRO A 144 -8.08 -3.64 18.39
C PRO A 144 -6.70 -3.05 18.11
N LYS A 145 -6.54 -2.40 16.96
CA LYS A 145 -5.29 -1.78 16.50
C LYS A 145 -5.55 -0.35 16.06
N LYS A 146 -4.55 0.51 16.17
CA LYS A 146 -4.61 1.87 15.62
C LYS A 146 -4.62 1.87 14.10
N ASN A 147 -4.08 0.84 13.48
CA ASN A 147 -4.02 0.69 12.03
C ASN A 147 -4.22 -0.77 11.62
N VAL A 148 -4.86 -0.96 10.47
CA VAL A 148 -4.91 -2.23 9.73
C VAL A 148 -4.30 -2.01 8.35
N PRO A 149 -3.74 -3.05 7.70
CA PRO A 149 -3.16 -2.88 6.37
C PRO A 149 -4.19 -2.41 5.34
N CYS A 150 -3.84 -1.40 4.54
CA CYS A 150 -4.62 -1.00 3.38
C CYS A 150 -4.45 -1.98 2.20
N PRO A 151 -3.22 -2.43 1.86
CA PRO A 151 -3.02 -3.45 0.85
C PRO A 151 -3.39 -4.83 1.40
N TYR A 152 -4.06 -5.63 0.59
CA TYR A 152 -4.38 -7.02 0.95
C TYR A 152 -3.30 -7.98 0.46
N THR A 153 -2.94 -7.85 -0.81
CA THR A 153 -2.00 -8.73 -1.47
C THR A 153 -1.32 -8.04 -2.64
N TYR A 154 -0.16 -8.55 -2.99
CA TYR A 154 0.56 -8.22 -4.21
C TYR A 154 0.78 -9.50 -5.01
N THR A 155 0.66 -9.42 -6.31
CA THR A 155 1.09 -10.46 -7.23
C THR A 155 2.20 -9.92 -8.11
N ILE A 156 3.27 -10.68 -8.23
CA ILE A 156 4.43 -10.34 -9.06
C ILE A 156 4.57 -11.44 -10.10
N ASN A 157 4.59 -11.05 -11.36
CA ASN A 157 4.72 -11.98 -12.48
C ASN A 157 5.69 -11.39 -13.50
N ILE A 158 6.43 -12.27 -14.18
CA ILE A 158 7.22 -11.92 -15.35
C ILE A 158 6.39 -12.28 -16.58
N ILE A 159 6.14 -11.29 -17.43
CA ILE A 159 5.41 -11.47 -18.68
C ILE A 159 6.39 -11.12 -19.80
N GLY A 160 6.80 -12.14 -20.57
CA GLY A 160 7.69 -12.02 -21.71
C GLY A 160 6.99 -11.85 -23.02
#